data_b42f627f2663ad0fc3475a90e4f3209b
#
_entry.id   b42f627f2663ad0fc3475a90e4f3209b
#
_cell.length_a   1.000
_cell.length_b   1.000
_cell.length_c   1.000
_cell.angle_alpha   90.00
_cell.angle_beta   90.00
_cell.angle_gamma   90.00
#
_symmetry.space_group_name_H-M   'P 1'
#
loop_
_entity.id
_entity.type
_entity.pdbx_description
1 polymer ?
#
loop_
_entity_poly.entity_id
_entity_poly.type
_entity_poly.pdbx_seq_one_letter_code
_entity_poly.pdbx_strand_id
1 'polypeptide(L)'
;MQTLATDDIAKSYRGRRVVNGVSLHVNQGEVVGLLGPNGAGKTTSFYMIVGLIPPDSGRVLIDGEDITNQPMYLRARNWGVSYLPQEPSVFRKLTVEENILAVLEAQPMSWHERRERTERLIQQLGLGHIRKNRGEALSGGERRRVEIARCLCISPSFILLDEPFSGIDPIAVLDLQKIIFNLKASGIGVLITDHNVRETLSVTDRAYIIADGRIFRAGTPEQLGNDPEVKRVYLGESFTLV
;
A
#
# COMPACT_ATOMS: atom_id res chain seq x y z
N MET A 1 -8.09 18.28 2.03
CA MET A 1 -7.80 16.97 1.40
C MET A 1 -6.29 16.88 1.31
N GLN A 2 -5.68 15.91 1.98
CA GLN A 2 -4.21 15.81 2.03
C GLN A 2 -3.67 15.12 0.78
N THR A 3 -2.41 15.46 0.45
CA THR A 3 -1.67 14.86 -0.67
C THR A 3 -0.31 14.33 -0.18
N LEU A 4 -0.05 13.05 -0.41
CA LEU A 4 1.27 12.44 -0.26
C LEU A 4 1.98 12.52 -1.61
N ALA A 5 3.18 13.08 -1.66
CA ALA A 5 3.92 13.26 -2.91
C ALA A 5 5.40 12.92 -2.77
N THR A 6 6.02 12.60 -3.89
CA THR A 6 7.48 12.58 -4.04
C THR A 6 7.91 13.59 -5.08
N ASP A 7 9.03 14.23 -4.83
CA ASP A 7 9.66 15.20 -5.73
C ASP A 7 11.07 14.70 -6.05
N ASP A 8 11.24 14.16 -7.23
CA ASP A 8 12.50 13.73 -7.84
C ASP A 8 13.35 12.78 -6.96
N ILE A 9 12.69 11.85 -6.23
CA ILE A 9 13.41 10.92 -5.34
C ILE A 9 14.31 9.98 -6.14
N ALA A 10 15.53 9.77 -5.61
CA ALA A 10 16.50 8.88 -6.22
C ALA A 10 17.20 8.00 -5.19
N LYS A 11 17.63 6.80 -5.60
CA LYS A 11 18.37 5.84 -4.77
C LYS A 11 19.35 5.03 -5.58
N SER A 12 20.55 4.89 -5.05
CA SER A 12 21.61 4.07 -5.63
C SER A 12 22.09 3.01 -4.63
N TYR A 13 22.42 1.83 -5.11
CA TYR A 13 23.06 0.77 -4.36
C TYR A 13 24.33 0.32 -5.07
N ARG A 14 25.47 0.37 -4.39
CA ARG A 14 26.77 -0.05 -4.93
C ARG A 14 27.07 0.55 -6.32
N GLY A 15 26.78 1.84 -6.50
CA GLY A 15 27.00 2.56 -7.75
C GLY A 15 25.91 2.37 -8.83
N ARG A 16 24.96 1.45 -8.65
CA ARG A 16 23.81 1.28 -9.55
C ARG A 16 22.63 2.12 -9.08
N ARG A 17 22.16 3.02 -9.93
CA ARG A 17 20.97 3.83 -9.67
C ARG A 17 19.71 2.98 -9.91
N VAL A 18 18.97 2.70 -8.84
CA VAL A 18 17.76 1.84 -8.86
C VAL A 18 16.50 2.69 -8.99
N VAL A 19 16.48 3.87 -8.38
CA VAL A 19 15.44 4.88 -8.55
C VAL A 19 16.11 6.16 -8.99
N ASN A 20 15.58 6.80 -10.02
CA ASN A 20 16.25 7.86 -10.75
C ASN A 20 15.29 9.01 -11.08
N GLY A 21 14.92 9.79 -10.06
CA GLY A 21 14.04 10.93 -10.22
C GLY A 21 12.56 10.54 -10.36
N VAL A 22 12.05 9.84 -9.37
CA VAL A 22 10.63 9.45 -9.33
C VAL A 22 9.81 10.51 -8.62
N SER A 23 8.89 11.13 -9.37
CA SER A 23 7.89 12.06 -8.86
C SER A 23 6.50 11.48 -9.07
N LEU A 24 5.76 11.31 -7.98
CA LEU A 24 4.38 10.85 -7.98
C LEU A 24 3.59 11.52 -6.85
N HIS A 25 2.26 11.44 -6.91
CA HIS A 25 1.43 11.90 -5.81
C HIS A 25 0.21 10.99 -5.62
N VAL A 26 -0.36 11.00 -4.43
CA VAL A 26 -1.58 10.31 -4.04
C VAL A 26 -2.41 11.26 -3.21
N ASN A 27 -3.67 11.45 -3.56
CA ASN A 27 -4.62 12.25 -2.77
C ASN A 27 -5.42 11.36 -1.81
N GLN A 28 -5.89 11.93 -0.71
CA GLN A 28 -6.88 11.25 0.12
C GLN A 28 -8.13 10.90 -0.70
N GLY A 29 -8.66 9.69 -0.50
CA GLY A 29 -9.80 9.19 -1.26
C GLY A 29 -9.48 8.81 -2.70
N GLU A 30 -8.21 8.61 -3.02
CA GLU A 30 -7.72 8.15 -4.33
C GLU A 30 -6.97 6.83 -4.21
N VAL A 31 -7.10 5.95 -5.21
CA VAL A 31 -6.28 4.74 -5.35
C VAL A 31 -5.33 4.91 -6.53
N VAL A 32 -4.04 4.87 -6.26
CA VAL A 32 -2.97 5.05 -7.26
C VAL A 32 -2.14 3.78 -7.38
N GLY A 33 -1.92 3.33 -8.61
CA GLY A 33 -1.01 2.22 -8.91
C GLY A 33 0.42 2.69 -9.18
N LEU A 34 1.43 1.94 -8.70
CA LEU A 34 2.81 2.05 -9.13
C LEU A 34 3.23 0.72 -9.74
N LEU A 35 3.18 0.61 -11.05
CA LEU A 35 3.35 -0.62 -11.81
C LEU A 35 4.64 -0.59 -12.62
N GLY A 36 5.12 -1.75 -13.02
CA GLY A 36 6.33 -1.86 -13.83
C GLY A 36 7.01 -3.21 -13.68
N PRO A 37 8.00 -3.55 -14.54
CA PRO A 37 8.68 -4.82 -14.49
C PRO A 37 9.47 -5.04 -13.19
N ASN A 38 9.89 -6.28 -12.95
CA ASN A 38 10.74 -6.61 -11.82
C ASN A 38 12.07 -5.85 -11.89
N GLY A 39 12.51 -5.31 -10.75
CA GLY A 39 13.72 -4.50 -10.67
C GLY A 39 13.59 -3.06 -11.17
N ALA A 40 12.41 -2.60 -11.57
CA ALA A 40 12.17 -1.23 -12.03
C ALA A 40 12.28 -0.15 -10.94
N GLY A 41 12.34 -0.54 -9.66
CA GLY A 41 12.49 0.40 -8.54
C GLY A 41 11.21 0.60 -7.70
N LYS A 42 10.14 -0.16 -7.92
CA LYS A 42 8.86 -0.05 -7.20
C LYS A 42 9.02 -0.15 -5.68
N THR A 43 9.49 -1.28 -5.18
CA THR A 43 9.68 -1.53 -3.74
C THR A 43 10.64 -0.53 -3.10
N THR A 44 11.72 -0.15 -3.82
CA THR A 44 12.65 0.88 -3.33
C THR A 44 11.96 2.23 -3.19
N SER A 45 11.11 2.62 -4.16
CA SER A 45 10.30 3.84 -4.07
C SER A 45 9.33 3.78 -2.89
N PHE A 46 8.65 2.66 -2.68
CA PHE A 46 7.80 2.44 -1.50
C PHE A 46 8.58 2.62 -0.20
N TYR A 47 9.75 2.00 -0.08
CA TYR A 47 10.57 2.10 1.13
C TYR A 47 11.01 3.53 1.43
N MET A 48 11.31 4.33 0.40
CA MET A 48 11.59 5.75 0.58
C MET A 48 10.35 6.53 1.01
N ILE A 49 9.18 6.25 0.43
CA ILE A 49 7.92 6.93 0.76
C ILE A 49 7.48 6.62 2.20
N VAL A 50 7.59 5.37 2.65
CA VAL A 50 7.23 5.01 4.03
C VAL A 50 8.28 5.36 5.07
N GLY A 51 9.51 5.70 4.65
CA GLY A 51 10.61 6.07 5.54
C GLY A 51 11.39 4.90 6.14
N LEU A 52 11.39 3.74 5.46
CA LEU A 52 12.25 2.60 5.79
C LEU A 52 13.69 2.82 5.36
N ILE A 53 13.89 3.52 4.23
CA ILE A 53 15.19 3.95 3.74
C ILE A 53 15.14 5.44 3.35
N PRO A 54 16.19 6.21 3.55
CA PRO A 54 16.26 7.58 3.05
C PRO A 54 16.58 7.58 1.54
N PRO A 55 16.01 8.50 0.74
CA PRO A 55 16.46 8.77 -0.61
C PRO A 55 17.87 9.37 -0.58
N ASP A 56 18.64 9.20 -1.67
CA ASP A 56 19.93 9.85 -1.84
C ASP A 56 19.76 11.32 -2.31
N SER A 57 18.66 11.62 -3.00
CA SER A 57 18.22 12.97 -3.40
C SER A 57 16.70 12.99 -3.60
N GLY A 58 16.14 14.20 -3.72
CA GLY A 58 14.72 14.44 -3.82
C GLY A 58 14.02 14.48 -2.47
N ARG A 59 12.68 14.61 -2.47
CA ARG A 59 11.90 14.83 -1.26
C ARG A 59 10.64 13.97 -1.23
N VAL A 60 10.22 13.63 -0.01
CA VAL A 60 8.90 13.06 0.28
C VAL A 60 8.10 14.11 1.03
N LEU A 61 6.91 14.42 0.56
CA LEU A 61 6.11 15.55 1.01
C LEU A 61 4.71 15.09 1.42
N ILE A 62 4.14 15.71 2.46
CA ILE A 62 2.70 15.66 2.75
C ILE A 62 2.19 17.09 2.83
N ASP A 63 1.23 17.46 1.98
CA ASP A 63 0.69 18.82 1.85
C ASP A 63 1.79 19.89 1.68
N GLY A 64 2.88 19.54 0.97
CA GLY A 64 4.02 20.41 0.76
C GLY A 64 5.04 20.43 1.89
N GLU A 65 4.73 19.82 3.04
CA GLU A 65 5.68 19.68 4.15
C GLU A 65 6.68 18.54 3.91
N ASP A 66 7.96 18.82 4.09
CA ASP A 66 9.04 17.87 3.84
C ASP A 66 9.18 16.88 5.02
N ILE A 67 8.88 15.61 4.74
CA ILE A 67 8.99 14.50 5.70
C ILE A 67 10.14 13.55 5.35
N THR A 68 11.01 13.92 4.43
CA THR A 68 12.07 13.05 3.86
C THR A 68 12.93 12.40 4.92
N ASN A 69 13.34 13.15 5.92
CA ASN A 69 14.23 12.68 6.99
C ASN A 69 13.50 12.07 8.19
N GLN A 70 12.16 11.99 8.14
CA GLN A 70 11.39 11.37 9.20
C GLN A 70 11.37 9.85 9.02
N PRO A 71 11.72 9.06 10.05
CA PRO A 71 11.64 7.60 9.99
C PRO A 71 10.16 7.16 9.98
N MET A 72 9.93 5.92 9.51
CA MET A 72 8.61 5.33 9.30
C MET A 72 7.66 5.53 10.49
N TYR A 73 8.12 5.32 11.74
CA TYR A 73 7.25 5.45 12.92
C TYR A 73 6.74 6.87 13.16
N LEU A 74 7.53 7.91 12.80
CA LEU A 74 7.09 9.31 12.87
C LEU A 74 6.12 9.62 11.72
N ARG A 75 6.35 9.10 10.50
CA ARG A 75 5.40 9.26 9.39
C ARG A 75 4.06 8.59 9.71
N ALA A 76 4.08 7.42 10.35
CA ALA A 76 2.86 6.76 10.79
C ALA A 76 2.13 7.57 11.86
N ARG A 77 2.84 8.05 12.90
CA ARG A 77 2.25 8.73 14.05
C ARG A 77 1.76 10.14 13.73
N ASN A 78 2.56 10.93 13.00
CA ASN A 78 2.32 12.36 12.82
C ASN A 78 1.55 12.66 11.53
N TRP A 79 1.67 11.78 10.52
CA TRP A 79 1.15 12.02 9.18
C TRP A 79 0.16 10.94 8.71
N GLY A 80 -0.05 9.92 9.52
CA GLY A 80 -0.99 8.86 9.18
C GLY A 80 -0.58 8.03 7.95
N VAL A 81 0.73 7.82 7.74
CA VAL A 81 1.23 6.94 6.67
C VAL A 81 1.35 5.51 7.19
N SER A 82 0.55 4.60 6.66
CA SER A 82 0.60 3.18 7.01
C SER A 82 1.17 2.34 5.87
N TYR A 83 1.76 1.21 6.19
CA TYR A 83 2.41 0.33 5.23
C TYR A 83 2.06 -1.13 5.47
N LEU A 84 1.60 -1.79 4.41
CA LEU A 84 1.38 -3.23 4.34
C LEU A 84 2.50 -3.86 3.52
N PRO A 85 3.44 -4.58 4.14
CA PRO A 85 4.55 -5.22 3.43
C PRO A 85 4.10 -6.41 2.57
N GLN A 86 4.93 -6.77 1.60
CA GLN A 86 4.76 -7.98 0.79
C GLN A 86 4.83 -9.24 1.66
N GLU A 87 5.82 -9.29 2.56
CA GLU A 87 6.01 -10.43 3.47
C GLU A 87 4.96 -10.44 4.59
N PRO A 88 4.50 -11.64 5.01
CA PRO A 88 3.53 -11.77 6.08
C PRO A 88 4.00 -11.12 7.39
N SER A 89 3.17 -10.23 7.94
CA SER A 89 3.50 -9.42 9.12
C SER A 89 2.67 -9.76 10.36
N VAL A 90 1.73 -10.72 10.30
CA VAL A 90 0.91 -11.11 11.44
C VAL A 90 1.75 -11.74 12.56
N PHE A 91 1.40 -11.47 13.81
CA PHE A 91 1.94 -12.18 14.96
C PHE A 91 1.36 -13.60 15.00
N ARG A 92 2.13 -14.57 14.54
CA ARG A 92 1.68 -15.94 14.26
C ARG A 92 1.05 -16.64 15.47
N LYS A 93 1.57 -16.41 16.69
CA LYS A 93 1.10 -17.04 17.93
C LYS A 93 -0.08 -16.30 18.60
N LEU A 94 -0.37 -15.08 18.19
CA LEU A 94 -1.50 -14.30 18.67
C LEU A 94 -2.76 -14.62 17.86
N THR A 95 -3.92 -14.50 18.50
CA THR A 95 -5.23 -14.56 17.82
C THR A 95 -5.43 -13.33 16.93
N VAL A 96 -6.44 -13.35 16.08
CA VAL A 96 -6.83 -12.19 15.24
C VAL A 96 -7.11 -10.98 16.12
N GLU A 97 -7.89 -11.13 17.19
CA GLU A 97 -8.18 -10.06 18.14
C GLU A 97 -6.92 -9.51 18.79
N GLU A 98 -6.05 -10.39 19.28
CA GLU A 98 -4.78 -9.99 19.91
C GLU A 98 -3.82 -9.31 18.93
N ASN A 99 -3.82 -9.70 17.65
CA ASN A 99 -3.04 -9.02 16.61
C ASN A 99 -3.44 -7.55 16.44
N ILE A 100 -4.72 -7.23 16.54
CA ILE A 100 -5.24 -5.87 16.45
C ILE A 100 -4.95 -5.12 17.76
N LEU A 101 -5.26 -5.73 18.91
CA LEU A 101 -5.02 -5.14 20.22
C LEU A 101 -3.56 -4.78 20.45
N ALA A 102 -2.61 -5.64 20.06
CA ALA A 102 -1.17 -5.39 20.22
C ALA A 102 -0.70 -4.10 19.50
N VAL A 103 -1.31 -3.76 18.36
CA VAL A 103 -1.01 -2.49 17.66
C VAL A 103 -1.67 -1.31 18.36
N LEU A 104 -2.90 -1.48 18.85
CA LEU A 104 -3.64 -0.43 19.56
C LEU A 104 -3.02 -0.12 20.93
N GLU A 105 -2.33 -1.07 21.58
CA GLU A 105 -1.62 -0.83 22.86
C GLU A 105 -0.51 0.21 22.72
N ALA A 106 0.08 0.35 21.54
CA ALA A 106 1.08 1.37 21.25
C ALA A 106 0.46 2.76 21.00
N GLN A 107 -0.87 2.88 20.94
CA GLN A 107 -1.57 4.15 20.74
C GLN A 107 -1.99 4.77 22.09
N PRO A 108 -2.07 6.11 22.20
CA PRO A 108 -2.51 6.81 23.42
C PRO A 108 -4.04 6.71 23.59
N MET A 109 -4.53 5.50 23.80
CA MET A 109 -5.95 5.16 23.93
C MET A 109 -6.22 4.44 25.24
N SER A 110 -7.38 4.68 25.86
CA SER A 110 -7.86 3.91 27.01
C SER A 110 -8.16 2.45 26.61
N TRP A 111 -8.23 1.57 27.61
CA TRP A 111 -8.59 0.16 27.37
C TRP A 111 -9.98 0.02 26.71
N HIS A 112 -10.96 0.83 27.07
CA HIS A 112 -12.30 0.84 26.51
C HIS A 112 -12.28 1.20 25.02
N GLU A 113 -11.60 2.31 24.67
CA GLU A 113 -11.44 2.76 23.27
C GLU A 113 -10.74 1.70 22.41
N ARG A 114 -9.70 1.02 22.94
CA ARG A 114 -9.01 -0.07 22.23
C ARG A 114 -9.96 -1.21 21.91
N ARG A 115 -10.79 -1.63 22.86
CA ARG A 115 -11.79 -2.70 22.65
C ARG A 115 -12.84 -2.31 21.62
N GLU A 116 -13.39 -1.12 21.72
CA GLU A 116 -14.36 -0.62 20.72
C GLU A 116 -13.73 -0.52 19.34
N ARG A 117 -12.49 -0.04 19.23
CA ARG A 117 -11.77 0.03 17.97
C ARG A 117 -11.51 -1.35 17.39
N THR A 118 -11.11 -2.30 18.23
CA THR A 118 -10.90 -3.70 17.83
C THR A 118 -12.20 -4.29 17.27
N GLU A 119 -13.32 -4.11 17.97
CA GLU A 119 -14.62 -4.61 17.54
C GLU A 119 -15.03 -4.03 16.18
N ARG A 120 -14.89 -2.72 16.01
CA ARG A 120 -15.17 -2.04 14.74
C ARG A 120 -14.32 -2.58 13.58
N LEU A 121 -13.01 -2.79 13.79
CA LEU A 121 -12.11 -3.32 12.76
C LEU A 121 -12.42 -4.77 12.41
N ILE A 122 -12.76 -5.60 13.41
CA ILE A 122 -13.19 -7.00 13.20
C ILE A 122 -14.47 -7.05 12.35
N GLN A 123 -15.44 -6.20 12.63
CA GLN A 123 -16.69 -6.12 11.85
C GLN A 123 -16.44 -5.58 10.44
N GLN A 124 -15.71 -4.47 10.32
CA GLN A 124 -15.41 -3.80 9.05
C GLN A 124 -14.72 -4.73 8.04
N LEU A 125 -13.85 -5.62 8.53
CA LEU A 125 -13.06 -6.53 7.69
C LEU A 125 -13.58 -7.98 7.69
N GLY A 126 -14.77 -8.22 8.26
CA GLY A 126 -15.40 -9.53 8.25
C GLY A 126 -14.62 -10.63 8.98
N LEU A 127 -13.91 -10.26 10.07
CA LEU A 127 -13.02 -11.16 10.80
C LEU A 127 -13.70 -11.87 12.00
N GLY A 128 -15.01 -11.65 12.21
CA GLY A 128 -15.72 -12.13 13.39
C GLY A 128 -15.65 -13.66 13.57
N HIS A 129 -15.80 -14.42 12.48
CA HIS A 129 -15.80 -15.88 12.48
C HIS A 129 -14.44 -16.51 12.81
N ILE A 130 -13.35 -15.77 12.63
CA ILE A 130 -11.97 -16.23 12.91
C ILE A 130 -11.31 -15.46 14.06
N ARG A 131 -12.07 -14.65 14.81
CA ARG A 131 -11.58 -13.76 15.87
C ARG A 131 -10.60 -14.43 16.85
N LYS A 132 -10.86 -15.69 17.21
CA LYS A 132 -10.06 -16.47 18.16
C LYS A 132 -9.02 -17.38 17.48
N ASN A 133 -8.95 -17.41 16.15
CA ASN A 133 -7.95 -18.19 15.45
C ASN A 133 -6.58 -17.51 15.57
N ARG A 134 -5.52 -18.31 15.70
CA ARG A 134 -4.15 -17.82 15.72
C ARG A 134 -3.67 -17.45 14.32
N GLY A 135 -2.77 -16.47 14.24
CA GLY A 135 -2.23 -15.98 12.97
C GLY A 135 -1.61 -17.07 12.08
N GLU A 136 -1.05 -18.11 12.68
CA GLU A 136 -0.48 -19.26 11.95
C GLU A 136 -1.52 -20.17 11.28
N ALA A 137 -2.77 -20.14 11.72
CA ALA A 137 -3.87 -20.94 11.18
C ALA A 137 -4.69 -20.22 10.10
N LEU A 138 -4.36 -18.98 9.76
CA LEU A 138 -5.10 -18.17 8.81
C LEU A 138 -4.72 -18.53 7.36
N SER A 139 -5.73 -18.59 6.49
CA SER A 139 -5.54 -18.60 5.04
C SER A 139 -4.84 -17.30 4.56
N GLY A 140 -4.34 -17.28 3.32
CA GLY A 140 -3.70 -16.10 2.75
C GLY A 140 -4.60 -14.86 2.77
N GLY A 141 -5.84 -14.99 2.34
CA GLY A 141 -6.82 -13.89 2.32
C GLY A 141 -7.24 -13.42 3.72
N GLU A 142 -7.46 -14.35 4.67
CA GLU A 142 -7.76 -13.99 6.06
C GLU A 142 -6.60 -13.25 6.71
N ARG A 143 -5.38 -13.74 6.52
CA ARG A 143 -4.17 -13.09 7.01
C ARG A 143 -4.03 -11.67 6.46
N ARG A 144 -4.26 -11.47 5.14
CA ARG A 144 -4.18 -10.15 4.51
C ARG A 144 -5.21 -9.18 5.10
N ARG A 145 -6.43 -9.65 5.39
CA ARG A 145 -7.44 -8.84 6.09
C ARG A 145 -7.01 -8.43 7.50
N VAL A 146 -6.38 -9.33 8.25
CA VAL A 146 -5.83 -9.01 9.59
C VAL A 146 -4.69 -7.98 9.50
N GLU A 147 -3.83 -8.09 8.52
CA GLU A 147 -2.74 -7.13 8.29
C GLU A 147 -3.28 -5.74 7.93
N ILE A 148 -4.33 -5.66 7.11
CA ILE A 148 -5.03 -4.40 6.83
C ILE A 148 -5.70 -3.85 8.09
N ALA A 149 -6.32 -4.70 8.92
CA ALA A 149 -6.88 -4.26 10.21
C ALA A 149 -5.81 -3.58 11.07
N ARG A 150 -4.61 -4.15 11.11
CA ARG A 150 -3.47 -3.56 11.85
C ARG A 150 -3.03 -2.22 11.25
N CYS A 151 -3.01 -2.09 9.92
CA CYS A 151 -2.75 -0.81 9.27
C CYS A 151 -3.78 0.25 9.65
N LEU A 152 -5.05 -0.13 9.79
CA LEU A 152 -6.15 0.77 10.15
C LEU A 152 -6.17 1.17 11.64
N CYS A 153 -5.40 0.51 12.50
CA CYS A 153 -5.33 0.84 13.94
C CYS A 153 -4.91 2.30 14.20
N ILE A 154 -4.05 2.86 13.35
CA ILE A 154 -3.54 4.23 13.50
C ILE A 154 -4.45 5.29 12.84
N SER A 155 -5.61 4.91 12.30
CA SER A 155 -6.51 5.79 11.53
C SER A 155 -5.77 6.54 10.41
N PRO A 156 -5.17 5.82 9.45
CA PRO A 156 -4.26 6.42 8.48
C PRO A 156 -4.95 7.37 7.51
N SER A 157 -4.22 8.41 7.08
CA SER A 157 -4.56 9.24 5.92
C SER A 157 -4.17 8.57 4.61
N PHE A 158 -3.08 7.79 4.64
CA PHE A 158 -2.53 7.06 3.48
C PHE A 158 -2.12 5.64 3.87
N ILE A 159 -2.42 4.68 2.97
CA ILE A 159 -1.96 3.29 3.09
C ILE A 159 -1.18 2.92 1.83
N LEU A 160 0.03 2.40 2.03
CA LEU A 160 0.84 1.82 0.96
C LEU A 160 0.73 0.30 1.03
N LEU A 161 0.27 -0.31 -0.06
CA LEU A 161 0.05 -1.76 -0.19
C LEU A 161 1.10 -2.34 -1.14
N ASP A 162 2.05 -3.09 -0.59
CA ASP A 162 3.12 -3.73 -1.36
C ASP A 162 2.70 -5.16 -1.72
N GLU A 163 2.43 -5.40 -3.00
CA GLU A 163 1.95 -6.64 -3.58
C GLU A 163 0.77 -7.29 -2.81
N PRO A 164 -0.34 -6.56 -2.60
CA PRO A 164 -1.44 -7.04 -1.78
C PRO A 164 -2.15 -8.27 -2.36
N PHE A 165 -2.13 -8.49 -3.66
CA PHE A 165 -2.80 -9.62 -4.35
C PHE A 165 -1.90 -10.85 -4.50
N SER A 166 -0.62 -10.75 -4.09
CA SER A 166 0.33 -11.85 -4.25
C SER A 166 0.02 -13.01 -3.31
N GLY A 167 -0.01 -14.24 -3.87
CA GLY A 167 -0.14 -15.47 -3.08
C GLY A 167 -1.49 -15.68 -2.40
N ILE A 168 -2.56 -15.04 -2.87
CA ILE A 168 -3.93 -15.26 -2.42
C ILE A 168 -4.79 -15.83 -3.55
N ASP A 169 -5.86 -16.52 -3.18
CA ASP A 169 -6.79 -17.13 -4.14
C ASP A 169 -7.70 -16.09 -4.82
N PRO A 170 -8.28 -16.38 -6.01
CA PRO A 170 -9.10 -15.43 -6.76
C PRO A 170 -10.31 -14.88 -6.00
N ILE A 171 -10.92 -15.66 -5.11
CA ILE A 171 -12.07 -15.20 -4.32
C ILE A 171 -11.59 -14.17 -3.30
N ALA A 172 -10.46 -14.43 -2.64
CA ALA A 172 -9.87 -13.49 -1.69
C ALA A 172 -9.37 -12.20 -2.39
N VAL A 173 -8.95 -12.26 -3.67
CA VAL A 173 -8.65 -11.06 -4.47
C VAL A 173 -9.88 -10.16 -4.59
N LEU A 174 -11.04 -10.71 -4.95
CA LEU A 174 -12.29 -9.93 -5.05
C LEU A 174 -12.69 -9.28 -3.71
N ASP A 175 -12.51 -9.98 -2.60
CA ASP A 175 -12.79 -9.41 -1.28
C ASP A 175 -11.80 -8.30 -0.92
N LEU A 176 -10.53 -8.46 -1.27
CA LEU A 176 -9.52 -7.44 -1.05
C LEU A 176 -9.78 -6.18 -1.91
N GLN A 177 -10.22 -6.35 -3.15
CA GLN A 177 -10.66 -5.24 -4.00
C GLN A 177 -11.80 -4.44 -3.35
N LYS A 178 -12.82 -5.12 -2.78
CA LYS A 178 -13.89 -4.44 -2.02
C LYS A 178 -13.35 -3.67 -0.82
N ILE A 179 -12.37 -4.23 -0.10
CA ILE A 179 -11.72 -3.54 1.01
C ILE A 179 -11.03 -2.27 0.51
N ILE A 180 -10.28 -2.33 -0.58
CA ILE A 180 -9.60 -1.16 -1.17
C ILE A 180 -10.62 -0.07 -1.57
N PHE A 181 -11.74 -0.43 -2.20
CA PHE A 181 -12.82 0.52 -2.49
C PHE A 181 -13.41 1.15 -1.22
N ASN A 182 -13.58 0.38 -0.15
CA ASN A 182 -14.07 0.90 1.12
C ASN A 182 -13.04 1.85 1.79
N LEU A 183 -11.74 1.58 1.67
CA LEU A 183 -10.68 2.49 2.14
C LEU A 183 -10.75 3.82 1.41
N LYS A 184 -10.85 3.78 0.07
CA LYS A 184 -11.05 4.98 -0.76
C LYS A 184 -12.31 5.75 -0.35
N ALA A 185 -13.45 5.07 -0.22
CA ALA A 185 -14.72 5.68 0.17
C ALA A 185 -14.67 6.31 1.58
N SER A 186 -13.79 5.80 2.45
CA SER A 186 -13.53 6.35 3.79
C SER A 186 -12.55 7.54 3.77
N GLY A 187 -12.15 8.03 2.58
CA GLY A 187 -11.24 9.16 2.44
C GLY A 187 -9.76 8.81 2.62
N ILE A 188 -9.38 7.54 2.63
CA ILE A 188 -7.98 7.11 2.74
C ILE A 188 -7.36 7.09 1.34
N GLY A 189 -6.19 7.73 1.17
CA GLY A 189 -5.38 7.62 -0.03
C GLY A 189 -4.64 6.28 -0.06
N VAL A 190 -4.68 5.57 -1.19
CA VAL A 190 -4.07 4.25 -1.31
C VAL A 190 -3.04 4.26 -2.43
N LEU A 191 -1.80 3.83 -2.13
CA LEU A 191 -0.78 3.55 -3.14
C LEU A 191 -0.55 2.05 -3.19
N ILE A 192 -0.69 1.46 -4.39
CA ILE A 192 -0.56 0.01 -4.59
C ILE A 192 0.55 -0.29 -5.57
N THR A 193 1.40 -1.27 -5.27
CA THR A 193 2.23 -1.95 -6.26
C THR A 193 1.90 -3.43 -6.26
N ASP A 194 1.82 -4.03 -7.45
CA ASP A 194 1.64 -5.48 -7.60
C ASP A 194 2.17 -5.91 -8.97
N HIS A 195 2.46 -7.19 -9.10
CA HIS A 195 2.75 -7.82 -10.39
C HIS A 195 1.47 -8.30 -11.11
N ASN A 196 0.35 -8.43 -10.38
CA ASN A 196 -0.99 -8.70 -10.94
C ASN A 196 -1.59 -7.40 -11.50
N VAL A 197 -1.20 -7.07 -12.72
CA VAL A 197 -1.53 -5.78 -13.34
C VAL A 197 -3.03 -5.57 -13.49
N ARG A 198 -3.77 -6.61 -13.91
CA ARG A 198 -5.23 -6.52 -14.12
C ARG A 198 -5.95 -6.19 -12.83
N GLU A 199 -5.67 -6.94 -11.77
CA GLU A 199 -6.27 -6.75 -10.45
C GLU A 199 -5.94 -5.37 -9.88
N THR A 200 -4.73 -4.88 -10.12
CA THR A 200 -4.33 -3.54 -9.67
C THR A 200 -5.04 -2.45 -10.47
N LEU A 201 -5.01 -2.53 -11.80
CA LEU A 201 -5.67 -1.54 -12.64
C LEU A 201 -7.19 -1.50 -12.43
N SER A 202 -7.82 -2.63 -12.07
CA SER A 202 -9.27 -2.68 -11.81
C SER A 202 -9.71 -1.89 -10.57
N VAL A 203 -8.80 -1.61 -9.63
CA VAL A 203 -9.10 -0.87 -8.39
C VAL A 203 -8.52 0.54 -8.36
N THR A 204 -7.65 0.90 -9.32
CA THR A 204 -6.97 2.20 -9.33
C THR A 204 -7.74 3.25 -10.13
N ASP A 205 -7.69 4.50 -9.68
CA ASP A 205 -8.18 5.66 -10.44
C ASP A 205 -7.20 6.06 -11.54
N ARG A 206 -5.92 5.94 -11.21
CA ARG A 206 -4.80 6.15 -12.15
C ARG A 206 -3.58 5.36 -11.71
N ALA A 207 -2.63 5.20 -12.59
CA ALA A 207 -1.38 4.52 -12.26
C ALA A 207 -0.17 5.20 -12.91
N TYR A 208 0.98 4.95 -12.32
CA TYR A 208 2.30 5.26 -12.85
C TYR A 208 2.96 3.97 -13.31
N ILE A 209 3.50 3.97 -14.52
CA ILE A 209 4.36 2.90 -14.99
C ILE A 209 5.80 3.32 -14.78
N ILE A 210 6.52 2.57 -13.95
CA ILE A 210 7.96 2.80 -13.71
C ILE A 210 8.78 1.80 -14.54
N ALA A 211 9.78 2.30 -15.26
CA ALA A 211 10.75 1.52 -15.98
C ALA A 211 12.16 2.13 -15.78
N ASP A 212 13.17 1.29 -15.60
CA ASP A 212 14.56 1.73 -15.40
C ASP A 212 14.72 2.83 -14.32
N GLY A 213 13.96 2.72 -13.25
CA GLY A 213 13.99 3.65 -12.12
C GLY A 213 13.32 5.00 -12.37
N ARG A 214 12.56 5.19 -13.45
CA ARG A 214 11.90 6.45 -13.81
C ARG A 214 10.42 6.22 -14.11
N ILE A 215 9.60 7.24 -13.90
CA ILE A 215 8.22 7.22 -14.41
C ILE A 215 8.26 7.26 -15.93
N PHE A 216 7.82 6.19 -16.55
CA PHE A 216 7.74 6.04 -18.01
C PHE A 216 6.44 6.62 -18.56
N ARG A 217 5.30 6.31 -17.91
CA ARG A 217 3.96 6.83 -18.26
C ARG A 217 3.12 6.98 -16.99
N ALA A 218 2.12 7.84 -17.07
CA ALA A 218 1.08 7.98 -16.06
C ALA A 218 -0.26 8.22 -16.75
N GLY A 219 -1.34 7.70 -16.19
CA GLY A 219 -2.69 7.87 -16.75
C GLY A 219 -3.72 7.01 -16.05
N THR A 220 -4.95 7.06 -16.57
CA THR A 220 -6.02 6.17 -16.11
C THR A 220 -5.74 4.72 -16.58
N PRO A 221 -6.35 3.70 -15.94
CA PRO A 221 -6.23 2.32 -16.38
C PRO A 221 -6.52 2.13 -17.88
N GLU A 222 -7.54 2.82 -18.39
CA GLU A 222 -7.93 2.76 -19.79
C GLU A 222 -6.87 3.38 -20.72
N GLN A 223 -6.32 4.54 -20.34
CA GLN A 223 -5.23 5.17 -21.11
C GLN A 223 -3.99 4.29 -21.17
N LEU A 224 -3.56 3.75 -20.02
CA LEU A 224 -2.38 2.90 -19.94
C LEU A 224 -2.57 1.55 -20.62
N GLY A 225 -3.76 0.94 -20.50
CA GLY A 225 -4.10 -0.32 -21.13
C GLY A 225 -4.16 -0.25 -22.66
N ASN A 226 -4.38 0.95 -23.24
CA ASN A 226 -4.42 1.19 -24.68
C ASN A 226 -3.13 1.82 -25.24
N ASP A 227 -2.18 2.23 -24.38
CA ASP A 227 -0.91 2.81 -24.82
C ASP A 227 0.00 1.75 -25.47
N PRO A 228 0.37 1.88 -26.77
CA PRO A 228 1.19 0.90 -27.46
C PRO A 228 2.59 0.74 -26.86
N GLU A 229 3.16 1.82 -26.31
CA GLU A 229 4.50 1.77 -25.68
C GLU A 229 4.44 1.08 -24.33
N VAL A 230 3.38 1.31 -23.53
CA VAL A 230 3.16 0.60 -22.27
C VAL A 230 2.95 -0.89 -22.51
N LYS A 231 2.19 -1.27 -23.56
CA LYS A 231 2.03 -2.67 -23.98
C LYS A 231 3.37 -3.28 -24.35
N ARG A 232 4.16 -2.63 -25.17
CA ARG A 232 5.47 -3.13 -25.60
C ARG A 232 6.46 -3.30 -24.46
N VAL A 233 6.50 -2.36 -23.52
CA VAL A 233 7.51 -2.32 -22.44
C VAL A 233 7.13 -3.19 -21.26
N TYR A 234 5.81 -3.32 -20.96
CA TYR A 234 5.37 -3.90 -19.70
C TYR A 234 4.17 -4.84 -19.79
N LEU A 235 3.07 -4.45 -20.44
CA LEU A 235 1.81 -5.20 -20.39
C LEU A 235 1.78 -6.42 -21.31
N GLY A 236 2.54 -6.39 -22.40
CA GLY A 236 2.43 -7.33 -23.52
C GLY A 236 1.37 -6.88 -24.55
N GLU A 237 1.60 -7.21 -25.83
CA GLU A 237 0.74 -6.73 -26.94
C GLU A 237 -0.71 -7.24 -26.86
N SER A 238 -0.90 -8.43 -26.28
CA SER A 238 -2.22 -9.07 -26.12
C SER A 238 -3.00 -8.60 -24.88
N PHE A 239 -2.49 -7.65 -24.14
CA PHE A 239 -3.13 -7.18 -22.91
C PHE A 239 -4.45 -6.47 -23.20
N THR A 240 -5.51 -6.87 -22.47
CA THR A 240 -6.83 -6.22 -22.42
C THR A 240 -7.25 -6.03 -20.98
N LEU A 241 -7.95 -4.94 -20.68
CA LEU A 241 -8.47 -4.64 -19.35
C LEU A 241 -9.79 -5.38 -19.03
N VAL A 242 -10.35 -6.10 -19.99
CA VAL A 242 -11.64 -6.82 -19.87
C VAL A 242 -11.38 -8.27 -19.47
#